data_e4e18a56f163f0c22b9660ade581a68d
#
_entry.id   e4e18a56f163f0c22b9660ade581a68d
#
_cell.length_a   1.000
_cell.length_b   1.000
_cell.length_c   1.000
_cell.angle_alpha   90.00
_cell.angle_beta   90.00
_cell.angle_gamma   90.00
#
_symmetry.space_group_name_H-M   'P 1'
#
loop_
_entity.id
_entity.type
_entity.pdbx_description
1 polymer ?
#
loop_
_entity_poly.entity_id
_entity_poly.type
_entity_poly.pdbx_seq_one_letter_code
_entity_poly.pdbx_strand_id
1 'polypeptide(L)'
;MNTCVTLPRPIAVTAADDYTLKITFNNDERRLFNVSPYLVYPAFEALKAISLFMQARVAHNTVVWSEEIDMAPENLYTESTPV
;
A
#
# COMPACT_ATOMS: atom_id res chain seq x y z
N MET A 1 13.73 21.50 15.93
CA MET A 1 13.49 21.12 15.37
C MET A 1 12.93 20.44 15.12
N ASN A 2 12.42 20.38 14.93
CA ASN A 2 11.90 19.67 14.57
C ASN A 2 11.87 19.06 13.78
N THR A 3 11.83 18.77 13.85
CA THR A 3 12.05 18.11 12.75
C THR A 3 11.04 17.20 12.31
N CYS A 4 10.24 17.59 11.48
CA CYS A 4 9.25 16.75 10.91
C CYS A 4 9.91 15.87 9.90
N VAL A 5 10.16 14.66 10.26
CA VAL A 5 10.49 13.68 9.26
C VAL A 5 9.18 13.30 8.61
N THR A 6 8.94 13.79 7.44
CA THR A 6 7.79 13.41 6.66
C THR A 6 8.16 12.16 5.88
N LEU A 7 7.44 11.07 6.13
CA LEU A 7 7.67 9.86 5.37
C LEU A 7 7.24 10.06 3.91
N PRO A 8 7.89 9.38 2.96
CA PRO A 8 7.47 9.43 1.58
C PRO A 8 6.04 8.94 1.40
N ARG A 9 5.37 9.46 0.39
CA ARG A 9 3.99 9.09 0.09
C ARG A 9 3.93 8.37 -1.24
N PRO A 10 3.02 7.40 -1.39
CA PRO A 10 2.88 6.69 -2.66
C PRO A 10 2.34 7.60 -3.75
N ILE A 11 2.92 7.50 -4.93
CA ILE A 11 2.45 8.23 -6.11
C ILE A 11 1.98 7.28 -7.21
N ALA A 12 2.34 6.00 -7.13
CA ALA A 12 1.89 5.00 -8.09
C ALA A 12 1.87 3.65 -7.41
N VAL A 13 0.97 2.78 -7.83
CA VAL A 13 0.87 1.43 -7.29
C VAL A 13 0.46 0.48 -8.40
N THR A 14 1.04 -0.72 -8.39
CA THR A 14 0.65 -1.82 -9.25
C THR A 14 0.43 -3.05 -8.39
N ALA A 15 -0.74 -3.65 -8.49
CA ALA A 15 -1.04 -4.88 -7.75
C ALA A 15 -0.66 -6.09 -8.59
N ALA A 16 -0.13 -7.11 -7.92
CA ALA A 16 0.19 -8.39 -8.54
C ALA A 16 -0.72 -9.46 -7.99
N ASP A 17 -0.86 -10.56 -8.72
CA ASP A 17 -1.80 -11.61 -8.35
C ASP A 17 -1.34 -12.49 -7.19
N ASP A 18 -0.16 -12.21 -6.64
CA ASP A 18 0.35 -12.86 -5.44
C ASP A 18 0.13 -12.03 -4.17
N TYR A 19 -0.77 -11.05 -4.23
CA TYR A 19 -1.07 -10.12 -3.12
C TYR A 19 0.09 -9.22 -2.76
N THR A 20 0.92 -8.90 -3.74
CA THR A 20 2.03 -7.96 -3.56
C THR A 20 1.70 -6.65 -4.27
N LEU A 21 2.04 -5.54 -3.64
CA LEU A 21 1.92 -4.22 -4.25
C LEU A 21 3.31 -3.71 -4.58
N LYS A 22 3.49 -3.24 -5.81
CA LYS A 22 4.69 -2.52 -6.18
C LYS A 22 4.35 -1.04 -6.12
N ILE A 23 5.00 -0.33 -5.21
CA ILE A 23 4.64 1.05 -4.91
C ILE A 23 5.82 1.94 -5.24
N THR A 24 5.54 3.02 -5.98
CA THR A 24 6.51 4.08 -6.20
C THR A 24 6.17 5.24 -5.28
N PHE A 25 7.15 5.71 -4.53
CA PHE A 25 6.97 6.80 -3.58
C PHE A 25 7.46 8.12 -4.17
N ASN A 26 7.07 9.23 -3.56
CA ASN A 26 7.38 10.55 -4.09
C ASN A 26 8.85 10.94 -3.96
N ASN A 27 9.66 10.11 -3.31
CA ASN A 27 11.13 10.26 -3.28
C ASN A 27 11.81 9.37 -4.31
N ASP A 28 11.06 8.85 -5.28
CA ASP A 28 11.52 7.95 -6.34
C ASP A 28 11.89 6.54 -5.88
N GLU A 29 11.65 6.21 -4.64
CA GLU A 29 11.85 4.84 -4.18
C GLU A 29 10.75 3.93 -4.70
N ARG A 30 11.15 2.72 -5.11
CA ARG A 30 10.22 1.65 -5.46
C ARG A 30 10.35 0.57 -4.42
N ARG A 31 9.22 0.15 -3.87
CA ARG A 31 9.21 -0.83 -2.80
C ARG A 31 8.12 -1.86 -3.04
N LEU A 32 8.35 -3.07 -2.51
CA LEU A 32 7.35 -4.13 -2.57
C LEU A 32 6.70 -4.28 -1.21
N PHE A 33 5.39 -4.33 -1.19
CA PHE A 33 4.61 -4.50 0.03
C PHE A 33 3.77 -5.76 -0.09
N ASN A 34 3.99 -6.71 0.81
CA ASN A 34 3.24 -7.95 0.82
C ASN A 34 1.98 -7.78 1.66
N VAL A 35 0.82 -7.88 1.04
CA VAL A 35 -0.46 -7.71 1.71
C VAL A 35 -0.94 -9.01 2.37
N SER A 36 -0.39 -10.16 1.97
CA SER A 36 -0.85 -11.46 2.48
C SER A 36 -0.98 -11.52 4.01
N PRO A 37 -0.01 -11.03 4.80
CA PRO A 37 -0.17 -11.09 6.26
C PRO A 37 -1.33 -10.29 6.80
N TYR A 38 -1.82 -9.32 6.03
CA TYR A 38 -2.91 -8.45 6.48
C TYR A 38 -4.29 -9.02 6.17
N LEU A 39 -4.36 -10.06 5.34
CA LEU A 39 -5.64 -10.62 4.91
C LEU A 39 -6.38 -11.34 6.03
N VAL A 40 -5.70 -11.61 7.15
CA VAL A 40 -6.32 -12.22 8.32
C VAL A 40 -7.12 -11.20 9.12
N TYR A 41 -6.90 -9.91 8.89
CA TYR A 41 -7.62 -8.87 9.64
C TYR A 41 -8.96 -8.57 8.97
N PRO A 42 -10.03 -8.38 9.77
CA PRO A 42 -11.36 -8.11 9.18
C PRO A 42 -11.37 -6.92 8.24
N ALA A 43 -10.57 -5.90 8.51
CA ALA A 43 -10.54 -4.70 7.68
C ALA A 43 -10.06 -4.99 6.25
N PHE A 44 -9.28 -6.06 6.05
CA PHE A 44 -8.70 -6.38 4.75
C PHE A 44 -9.20 -7.71 4.19
N GLU A 45 -10.16 -8.34 4.87
CA GLU A 45 -10.62 -9.66 4.47
C GLU A 45 -11.18 -9.69 3.05
N ALA A 46 -11.85 -8.63 2.63
CA ALA A 46 -12.41 -8.55 1.29
C ALA A 46 -11.35 -8.62 0.19
N LEU A 47 -10.10 -8.28 0.52
CA LEU A 47 -8.99 -8.31 -0.44
C LEU A 47 -8.55 -9.72 -0.79
N LYS A 48 -9.05 -10.73 -0.09
CA LYS A 48 -8.83 -12.13 -0.49
C LYS A 48 -9.37 -12.39 -1.88
N ALA A 49 -10.41 -11.64 -2.28
CA ALA A 49 -10.88 -11.68 -3.66
C ALA A 49 -9.86 -10.96 -4.53
N ILE A 50 -9.15 -11.70 -5.37
CA ILE A 50 -8.06 -11.13 -6.17
C ILE A 50 -8.56 -10.03 -7.10
N SER A 51 -9.79 -10.13 -7.58
CA SER A 51 -10.35 -9.11 -8.47
C SER A 51 -10.48 -7.77 -7.76
N LEU A 52 -10.78 -7.77 -6.47
CA LEU A 52 -10.80 -6.53 -5.69
C LEU A 52 -9.39 -6.05 -5.39
N PHE A 53 -8.50 -6.99 -5.03
CA PHE A 53 -7.12 -6.64 -4.74
C PHE A 53 -6.45 -5.93 -5.93
N MET A 54 -6.75 -6.38 -7.13
CA MET A 54 -6.16 -5.80 -8.34
C MET A 54 -6.65 -4.38 -8.64
N GLN A 55 -7.64 -3.89 -7.91
CA GLN A 55 -8.16 -2.54 -8.08
C GLN A 55 -7.41 -1.51 -7.24
N ALA A 56 -6.31 -1.88 -6.62
CA ALA A 56 -5.51 -0.97 -5.81
C ALA A 56 -5.14 0.27 -6.63
N ARG A 57 -5.28 1.44 -5.99
CA ARG A 57 -4.95 2.71 -6.62
C ARG A 57 -4.46 3.70 -5.57
N VAL A 58 -3.79 4.74 -6.01
CA VAL A 58 -3.34 5.79 -5.11
C VAL A 58 -4.45 6.84 -5.00
N ALA A 59 -4.83 7.14 -3.77
CA ALA A 59 -5.78 8.20 -3.47
C ALA A 59 -5.54 8.66 -2.04
N HIS A 60 -5.83 9.91 -1.76
CA HIS A 60 -5.69 10.49 -0.41
C HIS A 60 -4.28 10.29 0.17
N ASN A 61 -3.27 10.32 -0.71
CA ASN A 61 -1.86 10.13 -0.34
C ASN A 61 -1.54 8.74 0.19
N THR A 62 -2.36 7.74 -0.13
CA THR A 62 -2.12 6.37 0.27
C THR A 62 -2.66 5.42 -0.80
N VAL A 63 -2.58 4.12 -0.55
CA VAL A 63 -3.17 3.12 -1.43
C VAL A 63 -4.54 2.77 -0.91
N VAL A 64 -5.54 2.79 -1.80
CA VAL A 64 -6.91 2.42 -1.46
C VAL A 64 -7.42 1.39 -2.45
N TRP A 65 -8.34 0.55 -2.02
CA TRP A 65 -9.02 -0.45 -2.87
C TRP A 65 -10.48 -0.09 -3.05
N SER A 66 -11.07 0.53 -2.03
CA SER A 66 -12.44 1.03 -2.08
C SER A 66 -12.56 2.13 -1.05
N GLU A 67 -13.74 2.76 -0.96
CA GLU A 67 -13.95 3.81 0.02
C GLU A 67 -13.80 3.32 1.46
N GLU A 68 -13.95 2.02 1.68
CA GLU A 68 -13.88 1.42 3.00
C GLU A 68 -12.57 0.73 3.30
N ILE A 69 -11.73 0.51 2.28
CA ILE A 69 -10.50 -0.24 2.45
C ILE A 69 -9.32 0.61 2.01
N ASP A 70 -8.55 1.06 2.98
CA ASP A 70 -7.33 1.81 2.72
C ASP A 70 -6.27 1.36 3.72
N MET A 71 -5.05 1.79 3.51
CA MET A 71 -3.94 1.44 4.39
C MET A 71 -3.18 2.71 4.75
N ALA A 72 -2.72 2.78 5.99
CA ALA A 72 -1.97 3.95 6.45
C ALA A 72 -0.67 4.09 5.65
N PRO A 73 -0.36 5.28 5.14
CA PRO A 73 0.84 5.47 4.30
C PRO A 73 2.13 5.15 5.05
N GLU A 74 2.17 5.35 6.36
CA GLU A 74 3.34 5.01 7.14
C GLU A 74 3.64 3.52 7.06
N ASN A 75 2.60 2.69 7.17
CA ASN A 75 2.79 1.24 7.09
C ASN A 75 3.26 0.81 5.71
N LEU A 76 2.74 1.46 4.67
CA LEU A 76 3.15 1.14 3.31
C LEU A 76 4.64 1.34 3.11
N TYR A 77 5.19 2.38 3.73
CA TYR A 77 6.62 2.65 3.58
C TYR A 77 7.46 1.81 4.52
N THR A 78 7.13 1.80 5.82
CA THR A 78 7.99 1.18 6.83
C THR A 78 7.99 -0.34 6.75
N GLU A 79 6.90 -0.95 6.27
CA GLU A 79 6.79 -2.40 6.21
C GLU A 79 6.99 -2.96 4.82
N SER A 80 7.35 -2.12 3.85
CA SER A 80 7.69 -2.55 2.51
C SER A 80 9.20 -2.78 2.41
N THR A 81 9.60 -3.49 1.35
CA THR A 81 11.00 -3.82 1.11
C THR A 81 11.45 -3.10 -0.15
N PRO A 82 12.65 -2.49 -0.16
CA PRO A 82 13.16 -1.87 -1.38
C PRO A 82 13.29 -2.90 -2.50
N VAL A 83 13.01 -2.44 -3.70
CA VAL A 83 13.14 -3.27 -4.89
C VAL A 83 14.59 -3.24 -5.39
#